data_b4d7e6be45f7fad02802c6060b2be2e9
#
_entry.id   b4d7e6be45f7fad02802c6060b2be2e9
#
_cell.length_a   1.000
_cell.length_b   1.000
_cell.length_c   1.000
_cell.angle_alpha   90.00
_cell.angle_beta   90.00
_cell.angle_gamma   90.00
#
_symmetry.space_group_name_H-M   'P 1'
#
loop_
_entity.id
_entity.type
_entity.pdbx_description
1 polymer ?
#
loop_
_entity_poly.entity_id
_entity_poly.type
_entity_poly.pdbx_seq_one_letter_code
_entity_poly.pdbx_strand_id
1 'polypeptide(L)'
;QMCIRDSPFVILIDEWDCIFREFKQNMEAQKKYLDFLRVWLKDQEYVALAYMTGILPVKKYGSHSALNMFTEYSMINPREMAEFFGFTEDEVKDLCSQYKRNFQEAQAWYDGYELVAIEDGRKKTYSMYSPKSVVDAMLSGIFDNYWNQTETYEALKVYIRMNYDGLKDAVIRMLAGDKVQINTGTFSNDMTTFQGKDDVLTLLVHLGYLSYHWPDKTVTIPNKEVSQEYIN
;
A
#
# COMPACT_ATOMS: atom_id res chain seq x y z
N GLN A 1 40.96 13.77 -9.99
CA GLN A 1 40.17 12.52 -10.13
C GLN A 1 39.94 11.99 -8.73
N MET A 2 38.75 12.21 -8.20
CA MET A 2 38.31 11.56 -6.96
C MET A 2 38.11 10.08 -7.27
N CYS A 3 38.87 9.20 -6.64
CA CYS A 3 38.69 7.76 -6.76
C CYS A 3 37.38 7.37 -6.09
N ILE A 4 36.30 7.30 -6.88
CA ILE A 4 35.01 6.70 -6.48
C ILE A 4 35.10 5.15 -6.52
N ARG A 5 36.31 4.59 -6.49
CA ARG A 5 36.55 3.17 -6.85
C ARG A 5 36.34 2.16 -5.73
N ASP A 6 36.17 2.59 -4.47
CA ASP A 6 36.30 1.64 -3.36
C ASP A 6 35.04 1.47 -2.49
N SER A 7 33.93 2.15 -2.79
CA SER A 7 32.70 1.99 -2.02
C SER A 7 31.48 1.98 -2.94
N PRO A 8 30.74 0.86 -3.00
CA PRO A 8 29.51 0.80 -3.75
C PRO A 8 28.41 1.68 -3.12
N PHE A 9 27.44 2.09 -3.92
CA PHE A 9 26.35 3.00 -3.52
C PHE A 9 25.17 2.25 -2.92
N VAL A 10 24.55 2.87 -1.93
CA VAL A 10 23.16 2.60 -1.54
C VAL A 10 22.27 3.58 -2.31
N ILE A 11 21.38 3.06 -3.15
CA ILE A 11 20.51 3.83 -4.03
C ILE A 11 19.10 3.79 -3.44
N LEU A 12 18.54 4.96 -3.14
CA LEU A 12 17.18 5.11 -2.65
C LEU A 12 16.35 5.81 -3.74
N ILE A 13 15.25 5.18 -4.15
CA ILE A 13 14.33 5.73 -5.15
C ILE A 13 12.95 5.81 -4.49
N ASP A 14 12.48 7.03 -4.28
CA ASP A 14 11.13 7.27 -3.80
C ASP A 14 10.17 7.47 -4.96
N GLU A 15 8.92 6.99 -4.80
CA GLU A 15 7.88 7.05 -5.83
C GLU A 15 8.33 6.48 -7.19
N TRP A 16 9.00 5.32 -7.17
CA TRP A 16 9.50 4.67 -8.40
C TRP A 16 8.41 4.52 -9.46
N ASP A 17 7.15 4.45 -9.05
CA ASP A 17 5.97 4.20 -9.89
C ASP A 17 5.31 5.47 -10.44
N CYS A 18 5.88 6.67 -10.20
CA CYS A 18 5.32 7.95 -10.65
C CYS A 18 5.01 7.97 -12.17
N ILE A 19 5.90 7.40 -13.00
CA ILE A 19 5.70 7.27 -14.45
C ILE A 19 4.41 6.51 -14.80
N PHE A 20 4.05 5.49 -14.01
CA PHE A 20 2.85 4.68 -14.26
C PHE A 20 1.59 5.41 -13.82
N ARG A 21 1.69 6.28 -12.83
CA ARG A 21 0.57 7.08 -12.32
C ARG A 21 0.30 8.32 -13.17
N GLU A 22 1.35 9.00 -13.62
CA GLU A 22 1.23 10.25 -14.37
C GLU A 22 1.06 10.03 -15.88
N PHE A 23 1.77 9.06 -16.44
CA PHE A 23 1.76 8.76 -17.88
C PHE A 23 1.08 7.40 -18.17
N LYS A 24 -0.14 7.21 -17.65
CA LYS A 24 -0.88 5.93 -17.67
C LYS A 24 -0.99 5.30 -19.05
N GLN A 25 -1.14 6.09 -20.10
CA GLN A 25 -1.34 5.61 -21.49
C GLN A 25 -0.05 5.53 -22.31
N ASN A 26 1.07 6.04 -21.81
CA ASN A 26 2.33 6.05 -22.55
C ASN A 26 3.17 4.80 -22.27
N MET A 27 2.75 3.68 -22.88
CA MET A 27 3.40 2.38 -22.70
C MET A 27 4.87 2.37 -23.13
N GLU A 28 5.24 3.18 -24.11
CA GLU A 28 6.62 3.29 -24.58
C GLU A 28 7.52 3.95 -23.53
N ALA A 29 7.07 5.05 -22.93
CA ALA A 29 7.79 5.71 -21.83
C ALA A 29 7.93 4.80 -20.62
N GLN A 30 6.85 4.10 -20.23
CA GLN A 30 6.87 3.12 -19.14
C GLN A 30 7.89 2.01 -19.38
N LYS A 31 7.93 1.46 -20.61
CA LYS A 31 8.88 0.41 -20.98
C LYS A 31 10.33 0.93 -20.92
N LYS A 32 10.60 2.11 -21.52
CA LYS A 32 11.94 2.73 -21.50
C LYS A 32 12.42 2.97 -20.06
N TYR A 33 11.53 3.40 -19.17
CA TYR A 33 11.86 3.62 -17.78
C TYR A 33 12.21 2.31 -17.05
N LEU A 34 11.44 1.24 -17.25
CA LEU A 34 11.76 -0.08 -16.68
C LEU A 34 13.08 -0.63 -17.24
N ASP A 35 13.33 -0.48 -18.53
CA ASP A 35 14.60 -0.88 -19.16
C ASP A 35 15.77 -0.07 -18.59
N PHE A 36 15.58 1.24 -18.34
CA PHE A 36 16.57 2.09 -17.69
C PHE A 36 16.87 1.60 -16.26
N LEU A 37 15.86 1.38 -15.42
CA LEU A 37 16.07 0.87 -14.05
C LEU A 37 16.79 -0.46 -14.06
N ARG A 38 16.44 -1.36 -14.97
CA ARG A 38 17.09 -2.66 -15.08
C ARG A 38 18.58 -2.53 -15.44
N VAL A 39 18.91 -1.71 -16.44
CA VAL A 39 20.31 -1.51 -16.88
C VAL A 39 21.11 -0.78 -15.80
N TRP A 40 20.49 0.16 -15.12
CA TRP A 40 21.16 0.96 -14.09
C TRP A 40 21.42 0.20 -12.79
N LEU A 41 20.54 -0.73 -12.40
CA LEU A 41 20.61 -1.35 -11.08
C LEU A 41 21.01 -2.82 -11.08
N LYS A 42 20.67 -3.56 -12.16
CA LYS A 42 20.88 -5.00 -12.17
C LYS A 42 22.34 -5.37 -12.45
N ASP A 43 22.91 -6.23 -11.58
CA ASP A 43 24.25 -6.82 -11.73
C ASP A 43 25.36 -5.77 -11.88
N GLN A 44 25.22 -4.61 -11.22
CA GLN A 44 26.19 -3.51 -11.27
C GLN A 44 27.11 -3.56 -10.06
N GLU A 45 28.43 -3.56 -10.28
CA GLU A 45 29.44 -3.60 -9.21
C GLU A 45 29.39 -2.37 -8.27
N TYR A 46 28.87 -1.25 -8.76
CA TYR A 46 28.74 -0.02 -7.96
C TYR A 46 27.46 0.02 -7.10
N VAL A 47 26.56 -0.96 -7.20
CA VAL A 47 25.33 -1.00 -6.41
C VAL A 47 25.51 -1.97 -5.23
N ALA A 48 25.59 -1.43 -4.01
CA ALA A 48 25.56 -2.23 -2.78
C ALA A 48 24.13 -2.65 -2.43
N LEU A 49 23.18 -1.72 -2.57
CA LEU A 49 21.77 -1.89 -2.30
C LEU A 49 20.97 -0.92 -3.15
N ALA A 50 19.85 -1.37 -3.71
CA ALA A 50 18.83 -0.49 -4.25
C ALA A 50 17.52 -0.71 -3.49
N TYR A 51 16.95 0.37 -2.94
CA TYR A 51 15.69 0.38 -2.21
C TYR A 51 14.73 1.33 -2.90
N MET A 52 13.54 0.83 -3.27
CA MET A 52 12.54 1.62 -3.96
C MET A 52 11.24 1.62 -3.17
N THR A 53 10.63 2.80 -3.05
CA THR A 53 9.28 2.97 -2.50
C THR A 53 8.31 3.41 -3.58
N GLY A 54 7.05 3.05 -3.44
CA GLY A 54 5.97 3.43 -4.35
C GLY A 54 4.63 2.89 -3.86
N ILE A 55 3.57 3.35 -4.50
CA ILE A 55 2.20 2.94 -4.18
C ILE A 55 1.86 1.64 -4.90
N LEU A 56 2.28 1.51 -6.16
CA LEU A 56 1.95 0.36 -6.99
C LEU A 56 3.01 -0.73 -6.87
N PRO A 57 2.57 -1.99 -6.78
CA PRO A 57 3.48 -3.12 -6.95
C PRO A 57 4.04 -3.14 -8.37
N VAL A 58 5.17 -3.84 -8.56
CA VAL A 58 5.84 -3.90 -9.87
C VAL A 58 4.92 -4.53 -10.91
N LYS A 59 4.70 -3.80 -12.03
CA LYS A 59 3.84 -4.26 -13.11
C LYS A 59 4.32 -5.58 -13.71
N LYS A 60 3.40 -6.52 -13.85
CA LYS A 60 3.65 -7.79 -14.51
C LYS A 60 3.42 -7.62 -16.02
N TYR A 61 4.46 -7.84 -16.82
CA TYR A 61 4.35 -7.95 -18.28
C TYR A 61 4.37 -9.44 -18.67
N GLY A 62 3.22 -10.00 -18.97
CA GLY A 62 3.07 -11.44 -19.19
C GLY A 62 3.36 -12.25 -17.93
N SER A 63 4.15 -13.34 -18.05
CA SER A 63 4.54 -14.21 -16.93
C SER A 63 5.74 -13.71 -16.12
N HIS A 64 6.40 -12.63 -16.54
CA HIS A 64 7.63 -12.14 -15.92
C HIS A 64 7.48 -10.72 -15.42
N SER A 65 7.99 -10.45 -14.20
CA SER A 65 8.16 -9.10 -13.71
C SER A 65 9.26 -8.38 -14.48
N ALA A 66 9.04 -7.13 -14.85
CA ALA A 66 10.05 -6.32 -15.53
C ALA A 66 11.28 -6.06 -14.65
N LEU A 67 11.11 -6.04 -13.33
CA LEU A 67 12.14 -5.79 -12.31
C LEU A 67 12.28 -7.00 -11.37
N ASN A 68 12.60 -8.16 -11.95
CA ASN A 68 12.72 -9.43 -11.21
C ASN A 68 13.94 -9.53 -10.27
N MET A 69 14.79 -8.50 -10.23
CA MET A 69 15.93 -8.41 -9.33
C MET A 69 15.59 -7.86 -7.96
N PHE A 70 14.36 -7.36 -7.74
CA PHE A 70 13.91 -6.86 -6.45
C PHE A 70 13.07 -7.90 -5.69
N THR A 71 13.24 -7.93 -4.38
CA THR A 71 12.26 -8.52 -3.47
C THR A 71 11.17 -7.48 -3.21
N GLU A 72 9.93 -7.86 -3.47
CA GLU A 72 8.79 -6.95 -3.31
C GLU A 72 8.11 -7.18 -1.95
N TYR A 73 7.85 -6.09 -1.27
CA TYR A 73 7.07 -6.00 -0.03
C TYR A 73 5.85 -5.14 -0.30
N SER A 74 4.68 -5.57 0.11
CA SER A 74 3.44 -4.84 -0.15
C SER A 74 2.42 -5.04 0.98
N MET A 75 1.34 -4.25 0.97
CA MET A 75 0.25 -4.38 1.96
C MET A 75 -0.38 -5.79 1.94
N ILE A 76 -0.30 -6.52 0.82
CA ILE A 76 -0.82 -7.90 0.71
C ILE A 76 0.22 -8.92 1.16
N ASN A 77 1.49 -8.65 0.94
CA ASN A 77 2.61 -9.54 1.26
C ASN A 77 3.77 -8.76 1.88
N PRO A 78 3.63 -8.30 3.13
CA PRO A 78 4.64 -7.47 3.79
C PRO A 78 5.86 -8.25 4.27
N ARG A 79 5.75 -9.58 4.44
CA ARG A 79 6.82 -10.47 4.93
C ARG A 79 7.46 -9.90 6.21
N GLU A 80 8.80 -9.93 6.31
CA GLU A 80 9.58 -9.39 7.43
C GLU A 80 9.52 -7.87 7.58
N MET A 81 8.97 -7.16 6.59
CA MET A 81 8.83 -5.69 6.65
C MET A 81 7.49 -5.24 7.25
N ALA A 82 6.65 -6.15 7.75
CA ALA A 82 5.31 -5.82 8.22
C ALA A 82 5.28 -4.70 9.26
N GLU A 83 6.22 -4.66 10.20
CA GLU A 83 6.27 -3.64 11.26
C GLU A 83 6.67 -2.24 10.77
N PHE A 84 7.16 -2.12 9.51
CA PHE A 84 7.64 -0.85 8.94
C PHE A 84 6.64 -0.20 7.97
N PHE A 85 5.44 -0.77 7.80
CA PHE A 85 4.42 -0.20 6.91
C PHE A 85 3.60 0.93 7.53
N GLY A 86 3.80 1.23 8.79
CA GLY A 86 3.08 2.27 9.52
C GLY A 86 3.57 2.35 10.96
N PHE A 87 2.77 2.94 11.84
CA PHE A 87 3.02 2.85 13.27
C PHE A 87 2.40 1.57 13.84
N THR A 88 3.14 0.89 14.69
CA THR A 88 2.65 -0.21 15.51
C THR A 88 1.75 0.31 16.64
N GLU A 89 0.95 -0.58 17.22
CA GLU A 89 0.10 -0.23 18.38
C GLU A 89 0.91 0.34 19.56
N ASP A 90 2.10 -0.22 19.83
CA ASP A 90 2.93 0.22 20.96
C ASP A 90 3.52 1.61 20.69
N GLU A 91 3.96 1.91 19.45
CA GLU A 91 4.41 3.25 19.07
C GLU A 91 3.28 4.28 19.21
N VAL A 92 2.05 3.93 18.83
CA VAL A 92 0.89 4.84 18.99
C VAL A 92 0.55 5.06 20.45
N LYS A 93 0.66 4.03 21.31
CA LYS A 93 0.51 4.20 22.78
C LYS A 93 1.53 5.15 23.36
N ASP A 94 2.79 5.01 22.93
CA ASP A 94 3.88 5.89 23.36
C ASP A 94 3.66 7.33 22.89
N LEU A 95 3.27 7.55 21.64
CA LEU A 95 2.90 8.86 21.10
C LEU A 95 1.72 9.46 21.88
N CYS A 96 0.66 8.71 22.11
CA CYS A 96 -0.47 9.18 22.92
C CYS A 96 -0.05 9.60 24.33
N SER A 97 0.86 8.86 24.97
CA SER A 97 1.41 9.20 26.28
C SER A 97 2.20 10.51 26.22
N GLN A 98 3.11 10.68 25.22
CA GLN A 98 3.94 11.86 25.07
C GLN A 98 3.10 13.12 24.80
N TYR A 99 2.11 13.03 23.93
CA TYR A 99 1.25 14.15 23.53
C TYR A 99 0.02 14.31 24.45
N LYS A 100 -0.14 13.48 25.49
CA LYS A 100 -1.29 13.46 26.42
C LYS A 100 -2.62 13.33 25.67
N ARG A 101 -2.70 12.34 24.78
CA ARG A 101 -3.89 12.00 23.99
C ARG A 101 -4.50 10.68 24.45
N ASN A 102 -5.77 10.49 24.15
CA ASN A 102 -6.49 9.27 24.48
C ASN A 102 -6.17 8.16 23.45
N PHE A 103 -5.55 7.08 23.91
CA PHE A 103 -5.22 5.95 23.03
C PHE A 103 -6.47 5.25 22.48
N GLN A 104 -7.54 5.10 23.26
CA GLN A 104 -8.76 4.43 22.80
C GLN A 104 -9.44 5.22 21.66
N GLU A 105 -9.35 6.55 21.68
CA GLU A 105 -9.82 7.37 20.56
C GLU A 105 -8.94 7.20 19.33
N ALA A 106 -7.60 7.20 19.48
CA ALA A 106 -6.67 6.94 18.39
C ALA A 106 -6.92 5.57 17.75
N GLN A 107 -7.16 4.56 18.59
CA GLN A 107 -7.48 3.20 18.15
C GLN A 107 -8.79 3.18 17.36
N ALA A 108 -9.86 3.78 17.87
CA ALA A 108 -11.16 3.81 17.21
C ALA A 108 -11.13 4.51 15.84
N TRP A 109 -10.25 5.49 15.67
CA TRP A 109 -10.12 6.26 14.43
C TRP A 109 -9.19 5.65 13.40
N TYR A 110 -8.04 5.09 13.81
CA TYR A 110 -6.91 4.83 12.90
C TYR A 110 -6.39 3.39 12.92
N ASP A 111 -6.85 2.52 13.83
CA ASP A 111 -6.51 1.09 13.85
C ASP A 111 -7.24 0.34 12.72
N GLY A 112 -6.77 -0.86 12.38
CA GLY A 112 -7.51 -1.79 11.53
C GLY A 112 -6.76 -2.33 10.32
N TYR A 113 -5.48 -1.97 10.15
CA TYR A 113 -4.63 -2.66 9.18
C TYR A 113 -3.93 -3.84 9.85
N GLU A 114 -4.26 -5.04 9.43
CA GLU A 114 -3.64 -6.28 9.93
C GLU A 114 -2.57 -6.76 8.94
N LEU A 115 -1.31 -6.64 9.33
CA LEU A 115 -0.19 -7.13 8.53
C LEU A 115 0.45 -8.37 9.17
N VAL A 116 0.76 -9.36 8.35
CA VAL A 116 1.28 -10.64 8.80
C VAL A 116 2.69 -10.87 8.29
N ALA A 117 3.63 -10.99 9.23
CA ALA A 117 4.98 -11.48 8.97
C ALA A 117 5.09 -12.99 9.28
N ILE A 118 6.06 -13.62 8.63
CA ILE A 118 6.51 -14.97 9.00
C ILE A 118 7.97 -14.84 9.40
N GLU A 119 8.24 -14.92 10.71
CA GLU A 119 9.57 -14.81 11.29
C GLU A 119 9.93 -16.16 11.91
N ASP A 120 11.06 -16.74 11.53
CA ASP A 120 11.54 -18.05 12.00
C ASP A 120 10.48 -19.18 11.93
N GLY A 121 9.66 -19.17 10.87
CA GLY A 121 8.58 -20.12 10.66
C GLY A 121 7.35 -19.89 11.58
N ARG A 122 7.34 -18.81 12.32
CA ARG A 122 6.22 -18.41 13.18
C ARG A 122 5.49 -17.22 12.55
N LYS A 123 4.17 -17.28 12.65
CA LYS A 123 3.30 -16.19 12.22
C LYS A 123 3.27 -15.12 13.30
N LYS A 124 3.56 -13.87 12.93
CA LYS A 124 3.41 -12.68 13.77
C LYS A 124 2.48 -11.69 13.06
N THR A 125 1.48 -11.23 13.78
CA THR A 125 0.50 -10.28 13.26
C THR A 125 0.72 -8.93 13.93
N TYR A 126 0.73 -7.88 13.10
CA TYR A 126 0.88 -6.51 13.54
C TYR A 126 -0.42 -5.75 13.25
N SER A 127 -0.90 -5.00 14.25
CA SER A 127 -1.92 -3.97 14.06
C SER A 127 -1.21 -2.67 13.72
N MET A 128 -1.51 -2.13 12.53
CA MET A 128 -0.81 -0.98 11.97
C MET A 128 -1.75 0.22 11.83
N TYR A 129 -1.17 1.39 12.04
CA TYR A 129 -1.86 2.68 11.99
C TYR A 129 -1.25 3.57 10.90
N SER A 130 -2.08 4.40 10.24
CA SER A 130 -1.60 5.39 9.28
C SER A 130 -0.72 6.44 9.97
N PRO A 131 0.58 6.57 9.57
CA PRO A 131 1.46 7.53 10.24
C PRO A 131 0.98 8.97 10.11
N LYS A 132 0.49 9.37 8.93
CA LYS A 132 -0.01 10.74 8.71
C LYS A 132 -1.16 11.07 9.65
N SER A 133 -2.18 10.25 9.70
CA SER A 133 -3.37 10.47 10.51
C SER A 133 -3.04 10.52 12.01
N VAL A 134 -2.18 9.59 12.47
CA VAL A 134 -1.72 9.59 13.87
C VAL A 134 -0.94 10.88 14.19
N VAL A 135 0.02 11.28 13.35
CA VAL A 135 0.81 12.48 13.58
C VAL A 135 -0.07 13.73 13.62
N ASP A 136 -0.99 13.89 12.66
CA ASP A 136 -1.88 15.04 12.60
C ASP A 136 -2.80 15.10 13.83
N ALA A 137 -3.32 13.96 14.29
CA ALA A 137 -4.12 13.88 15.53
C ALA A 137 -3.29 14.21 16.78
N MET A 138 -2.04 13.75 16.86
CA MET A 138 -1.16 14.08 18.00
C MET A 138 -0.88 15.58 18.05
N LEU A 139 -0.57 16.20 16.91
CA LEU A 139 -0.22 17.63 16.83
C LEU A 139 -1.43 18.54 17.04
N SER A 140 -2.55 18.26 16.40
CA SER A 140 -3.79 19.06 16.51
C SER A 140 -4.51 18.87 17.84
N GLY A 141 -4.41 17.68 18.42
CA GLY A 141 -5.20 17.26 19.58
C GLY A 141 -6.64 16.90 19.29
N ILE A 142 -6.98 16.74 18.03
CA ILE A 142 -8.32 16.40 17.55
C ILE A 142 -8.23 15.07 16.80
N PHE A 143 -9.12 14.14 17.11
CA PHE A 143 -9.28 12.91 16.34
C PHE A 143 -10.34 13.13 15.27
N ASP A 144 -9.91 13.18 14.02
CA ASP A 144 -10.76 13.49 12.86
C ASP A 144 -10.23 12.75 11.61
N ASN A 145 -10.88 12.95 10.49
CA ASN A 145 -10.44 12.43 9.20
C ASN A 145 -9.29 13.28 8.63
N TYR A 146 -8.09 12.73 8.63
CA TYR A 146 -6.88 13.32 8.01
C TYR A 146 -6.49 12.59 6.71
N TRP A 147 -7.30 11.61 6.28
CA TRP A 147 -7.07 10.87 5.06
C TRP A 147 -7.24 11.77 3.84
N ASN A 148 -6.16 11.96 3.10
CA ASN A 148 -6.25 12.75 1.88
C ASN A 148 -6.79 11.88 0.75
N GLN A 149 -7.85 12.34 0.11
CA GLN A 149 -8.35 11.72 -1.12
C GLN A 149 -7.27 11.81 -2.21
N THR A 150 -6.95 10.68 -2.83
CA THR A 150 -6.02 10.63 -3.95
C THR A 150 -6.79 10.68 -5.27
N GLU A 151 -6.16 11.24 -6.33
CA GLU A 151 -6.75 11.22 -7.69
C GLU A 151 -7.09 9.79 -8.12
N THR A 152 -6.30 8.80 -7.69
CA THR A 152 -6.54 7.40 -7.98
C THR A 152 -7.84 6.90 -7.36
N TYR A 153 -8.12 7.28 -6.11
CA TYR A 153 -9.37 6.90 -5.46
C TYR A 153 -10.58 7.55 -6.16
N GLU A 154 -10.49 8.82 -6.53
CA GLU A 154 -11.56 9.48 -7.29
C GLU A 154 -11.85 8.77 -8.62
N ALA A 155 -10.81 8.30 -9.31
CA ALA A 155 -10.99 7.51 -10.53
C ALA A 155 -11.68 6.16 -10.26
N LEU A 156 -11.45 5.54 -9.09
CA LEU A 156 -12.07 4.27 -8.72
C LEU A 156 -13.53 4.43 -8.25
N LYS A 157 -13.93 5.60 -7.74
CA LYS A 157 -15.33 5.88 -7.36
C LYS A 157 -16.30 5.62 -8.52
N VAL A 158 -15.87 5.83 -9.76
CA VAL A 158 -16.70 5.56 -10.95
C VAL A 158 -17.10 4.08 -11.01
N TYR A 159 -16.16 3.17 -10.78
CA TYR A 159 -16.43 1.72 -10.79
C TYR A 159 -17.34 1.31 -9.64
N ILE A 160 -17.19 1.92 -8.47
CA ILE A 160 -18.05 1.68 -7.31
C ILE A 160 -19.48 2.16 -7.62
N ARG A 161 -19.63 3.38 -8.17
CA ARG A 161 -20.95 3.97 -8.51
C ARG A 161 -21.69 3.16 -9.58
N MET A 162 -20.97 2.62 -10.55
CA MET A 162 -21.53 1.77 -11.60
C MET A 162 -21.84 0.34 -11.14
N ASN A 163 -21.52 -0.01 -9.90
CA ASN A 163 -21.57 -1.37 -9.36
C ASN A 163 -20.85 -2.40 -10.25
N TYR A 164 -19.67 -2.00 -10.73
CA TYR A 164 -18.86 -2.87 -11.61
C TYR A 164 -18.60 -4.22 -10.95
N ASP A 165 -19.09 -5.30 -11.59
CA ASP A 165 -18.97 -6.69 -11.11
C ASP A 165 -19.40 -6.88 -9.63
N GLY A 166 -20.41 -6.13 -9.15
CA GLY A 166 -20.87 -6.18 -7.76
C GLY A 166 -19.98 -5.44 -6.75
N LEU A 167 -19.12 -4.53 -7.21
CA LEU A 167 -18.19 -3.78 -6.37
C LEU A 167 -18.91 -2.91 -5.33
N LYS A 168 -20.02 -2.25 -5.71
CA LYS A 168 -20.83 -1.43 -4.79
C LYS A 168 -21.44 -2.29 -3.68
N ASP A 169 -21.95 -3.47 -4.02
CA ASP A 169 -22.55 -4.38 -3.04
C ASP A 169 -21.48 -4.87 -2.06
N ALA A 170 -20.24 -5.14 -2.55
CA ALA A 170 -19.11 -5.50 -1.71
C ALA A 170 -18.76 -4.36 -0.72
N VAL A 171 -18.72 -3.11 -1.18
CA VAL A 171 -18.46 -1.95 -0.32
C VAL A 171 -19.56 -1.76 0.73
N ILE A 172 -20.84 -1.88 0.35
CA ILE A 172 -21.98 -1.79 1.29
C ILE A 172 -21.87 -2.85 2.38
N ARG A 173 -21.53 -4.09 2.02
CA ARG A 173 -21.32 -5.17 3.00
C ARG A 173 -20.17 -4.86 3.95
N MET A 174 -19.05 -4.34 3.45
CA MET A 174 -17.91 -3.94 4.31
C MET A 174 -18.27 -2.76 5.22
N LEU A 175 -19.09 -1.80 4.78
CA LEU A 175 -19.61 -0.73 5.63
C LEU A 175 -20.55 -1.25 6.74
N ALA A 176 -21.22 -2.38 6.48
CA ALA A 176 -22.03 -3.08 7.49
C ALA A 176 -21.19 -3.95 8.44
N GLY A 177 -19.86 -4.02 8.25
CA GLY A 177 -18.93 -4.79 9.07
C GLY A 177 -18.63 -6.21 8.56
N ASP A 178 -19.13 -6.58 7.39
CA ASP A 178 -18.81 -7.88 6.78
C ASP A 178 -17.40 -7.91 6.20
N LYS A 179 -16.80 -9.10 6.18
CA LYS A 179 -15.61 -9.39 5.38
C LYS A 179 -16.02 -9.80 3.96
N VAL A 180 -15.30 -9.32 2.95
CA VAL A 180 -15.51 -9.69 1.55
C VAL A 180 -14.31 -10.49 1.04
N GLN A 181 -14.57 -11.67 0.49
CA GLN A 181 -13.53 -12.51 -0.10
C GLN A 181 -13.05 -11.93 -1.43
N ILE A 182 -11.72 -11.95 -1.66
CA ILE A 182 -11.11 -11.50 -2.91
C ILE A 182 -10.05 -12.47 -3.41
N ASN A 183 -9.82 -12.43 -4.73
CA ASN A 183 -8.71 -13.10 -5.39
C ASN A 183 -7.67 -12.06 -5.85
N THR A 184 -6.60 -11.88 -5.08
CA THR A 184 -5.52 -10.94 -5.40
C THR A 184 -4.63 -11.39 -6.57
N GLY A 185 -4.75 -12.64 -7.00
CA GLY A 185 -3.92 -13.21 -8.06
C GLY A 185 -4.27 -12.74 -9.48
N THR A 186 -5.46 -12.19 -9.69
CA THR A 186 -5.91 -11.68 -10.99
C THR A 186 -5.37 -10.29 -11.30
N PHE A 187 -5.02 -9.52 -10.29
CA PHE A 187 -4.53 -8.16 -10.44
C PHE A 187 -3.15 -8.13 -11.12
N SER A 188 -3.08 -7.47 -12.27
CA SER A 188 -1.86 -7.35 -13.09
C SER A 188 -0.97 -6.17 -12.72
N ASN A 189 -1.25 -5.51 -11.59
CA ASN A 189 -0.57 -4.29 -11.15
C ASN A 189 -0.71 -3.14 -12.18
N ASP A 190 -1.86 -3.08 -12.83
CA ASP A 190 -2.23 -2.06 -13.80
C ASP A 190 -3.44 -1.26 -13.30
N MET A 191 -3.39 0.07 -13.40
CA MET A 191 -4.48 0.96 -12.99
C MET A 191 -5.51 1.20 -14.10
N THR A 192 -5.28 0.66 -15.30
CA THR A 192 -6.08 0.97 -16.49
C THR A 192 -6.92 -0.20 -16.99
N THR A 193 -6.59 -1.43 -16.60
CA THR A 193 -7.25 -2.64 -17.09
C THR A 193 -7.67 -3.53 -15.93
N PHE A 194 -8.93 -3.40 -15.49
CA PHE A 194 -9.53 -4.26 -14.48
C PHE A 194 -10.37 -5.35 -15.15
N GLN A 195 -10.17 -6.60 -14.75
CA GLN A 195 -10.94 -7.74 -15.26
C GLN A 195 -12.22 -8.00 -14.43
N GLY A 196 -12.24 -7.50 -13.18
CA GLY A 196 -13.39 -7.66 -12.28
C GLY A 196 -13.22 -6.85 -11.01
N LYS A 197 -14.19 -6.99 -10.08
CA LYS A 197 -14.16 -6.29 -8.79
C LYS A 197 -12.92 -6.61 -7.96
N ASP A 198 -12.41 -7.83 -8.07
CA ASP A 198 -11.27 -8.28 -7.26
C ASP A 198 -10.00 -7.49 -7.58
N ASP A 199 -9.81 -7.08 -8.84
CA ASP A 199 -8.69 -6.22 -9.24
C ASP A 199 -8.81 -4.82 -8.62
N VAL A 200 -10.02 -4.24 -8.63
CA VAL A 200 -10.28 -2.93 -8.01
C VAL A 200 -10.10 -3.01 -6.49
N LEU A 201 -10.65 -4.03 -5.84
CA LEU A 201 -10.49 -4.24 -4.41
C LEU A 201 -9.02 -4.46 -4.04
N THR A 202 -8.26 -5.19 -4.85
CA THR A 202 -6.82 -5.39 -4.67
C THR A 202 -6.05 -4.07 -4.75
N LEU A 203 -6.37 -3.23 -5.73
CA LEU A 203 -5.78 -1.89 -5.83
C LEU A 203 -6.13 -1.04 -4.61
N LEU A 204 -7.37 -1.07 -4.12
CA LEU A 204 -7.78 -0.36 -2.92
C LEU A 204 -7.02 -0.81 -1.66
N VAL A 205 -6.60 -2.08 -1.58
CA VAL A 205 -5.69 -2.54 -0.51
C VAL A 205 -4.32 -1.88 -0.64
N HIS A 206 -3.72 -1.83 -1.85
CA HIS A 206 -2.42 -1.17 -2.05
C HIS A 206 -2.47 0.33 -1.76
N LEU A 207 -3.60 0.98 -2.02
CA LEU A 207 -3.83 2.39 -1.72
C LEU A 207 -4.17 2.67 -0.24
N GLY A 208 -4.34 1.63 0.58
CA GLY A 208 -4.70 1.77 2.00
C GLY A 208 -6.18 2.04 2.28
N TYR A 209 -7.06 1.95 1.29
CA TYR A 209 -8.52 2.09 1.49
C TYR A 209 -9.17 0.81 2.01
N LEU A 210 -8.49 -0.33 1.93
CA LEU A 210 -8.93 -1.61 2.48
C LEU A 210 -7.80 -2.28 3.26
N SER A 211 -8.17 -3.02 4.29
CA SER A 211 -7.29 -3.94 5.00
C SER A 211 -7.46 -5.35 4.44
N TYR A 212 -6.36 -6.05 4.19
CA TYR A 212 -6.35 -7.42 3.68
C TYR A 212 -6.04 -8.42 4.80
N HIS A 213 -6.90 -9.41 4.98
CA HIS A 213 -6.73 -10.49 5.95
C HIS A 213 -6.18 -11.74 5.25
N TRP A 214 -4.89 -11.94 5.37
CA TRP A 214 -4.17 -13.01 4.67
C TRP A 214 -4.72 -14.42 4.91
N PRO A 215 -5.11 -14.85 6.14
CA PRO A 215 -5.58 -16.21 6.37
C PRO A 215 -6.84 -16.55 5.58
N ASP A 216 -7.76 -15.60 5.53
CA ASP A 216 -9.10 -15.80 4.97
C ASP A 216 -9.20 -15.30 3.53
N LYS A 217 -8.17 -14.60 3.03
CA LYS A 217 -8.18 -13.90 1.74
C LYS A 217 -9.39 -12.97 1.61
N THR A 218 -9.63 -12.20 2.67
CA THR A 218 -10.75 -11.26 2.74
C THR A 218 -10.25 -9.84 2.91
N VAL A 219 -11.12 -8.88 2.59
CA VAL A 219 -10.89 -7.46 2.83
C VAL A 219 -11.99 -6.87 3.69
N THR A 220 -11.62 -5.81 4.41
CA THR A 220 -12.53 -4.98 5.21
C THR A 220 -12.15 -3.52 5.04
N ILE A 221 -13.07 -2.62 5.35
CA ILE A 221 -12.74 -1.21 5.58
C ILE A 221 -12.02 -1.14 6.92
N PRO A 222 -10.79 -0.57 6.99
CA PRO A 222 -9.93 -0.73 8.15
C PRO A 222 -10.45 -0.03 9.41
N ASN A 223 -10.95 1.21 9.26
CA ASN A 223 -11.22 2.07 10.41
C ASN A 223 -12.28 3.14 10.12
N LYS A 224 -12.58 3.93 11.14
CA LYS A 224 -13.59 4.98 11.09
C LYS A 224 -13.23 6.08 10.09
N GLU A 225 -11.96 6.46 10.00
CA GLU A 225 -11.46 7.50 9.09
C GLU A 225 -11.74 7.12 7.63
N VAL A 226 -11.27 5.92 7.22
CA VAL A 226 -11.44 5.43 5.85
C VAL A 226 -12.92 5.11 5.55
N SER A 227 -13.69 4.67 6.56
CA SER A 227 -15.13 4.45 6.40
C SER A 227 -15.86 5.72 5.95
N GLN A 228 -15.46 6.90 6.45
CA GLN A 228 -16.04 8.17 6.04
C GLN A 228 -15.81 8.50 4.56
N GLU A 229 -14.67 8.07 3.99
CA GLU A 229 -14.36 8.26 2.57
C GLU A 229 -15.31 7.48 1.65
N TYR A 230 -15.83 6.34 2.10
CA TYR A 230 -16.81 5.55 1.35
C TYR A 230 -18.25 6.07 1.49
N ILE A 231 -18.54 6.81 2.56
CA ILE A 231 -19.88 7.37 2.82
C ILE A 231 -20.09 8.68 2.06
N ASN A 232 -19.03 9.47 1.85
CA ASN A 232 -19.03 10.75 1.13
C ASN A 232 -18.95 10.54 -0.39
#